data_734deea658c91873c1953ec08e52cf52
#
_entry.id   734deea658c91873c1953ec08e52cf52
#
_cell.length_a   1.000
_cell.length_b   1.000
_cell.length_c   1.000
_cell.angle_alpha   90.00
_cell.angle_beta   90.00
_cell.angle_gamma   90.00
#
_symmetry.space_group_name_H-M   'P 1'
#
loop_
_entity.id
_entity.type
_entity.pdbx_description
1 polymer ?
#
loop_
_entity_poly.entity_id
_entity_poly.type
_entity_poly.pdbx_seq_one_letter_code
_entity_poly.pdbx_strand_id
1 'polypeptide(L)'
;MAKFLTLNTHSWMEEEQEIKLNQLAERILQEKYDVICLQEVNQLMESEQVVQAPFYQAVEGAIAIHQDHFALCLVEKLAKAGLDYHWSWAYNHIGFDIYNEGVTILSKNPLTPKEVLVSEVNDPRDYHTRKVLLAETEVEGQLMTIASCHLSWWDKGFQGEWSKLEEELLKVKTPLVLMGDFNNPVDYEGYQHILKSPLKLQDSHKVAQKISGRATVEGEIAGWDGNQDALKIDYIFTSRGIQIESSAVVFDGKETPVVSDHFGLEVEAKF
;
A
#
# COMPACT_ATOMS: atom_id res chain seq x y z
N MET A 1 6.52 -15.15 -13.19
CA MET A 1 6.88 -13.75 -12.89
C MET A 1 5.92 -13.22 -11.85
N ALA A 2 6.45 -12.65 -10.82
CA ALA A 2 5.63 -12.06 -9.78
C ALA A 2 5.09 -10.70 -10.20
N LYS A 3 3.84 -10.41 -9.83
CA LYS A 3 3.16 -9.15 -10.10
C LYS A 3 2.79 -8.47 -8.79
N PHE A 4 3.12 -7.21 -8.66
CA PHE A 4 2.85 -6.37 -7.50
C PHE A 4 2.03 -5.15 -7.90
N LEU A 5 1.13 -4.72 -7.01
CA LEU A 5 0.37 -3.49 -7.14
C LEU A 5 0.41 -2.72 -5.83
N THR A 6 0.62 -1.41 -5.88
CA THR A 6 0.28 -0.51 -4.77
C THR A 6 -0.67 0.58 -5.23
N LEU A 7 -1.56 0.98 -4.33
CA LEU A 7 -2.52 2.06 -4.54
C LEU A 7 -2.92 2.67 -3.20
N ASN A 8 -2.75 3.97 -3.04
CA ASN A 8 -3.50 4.72 -2.04
C ASN A 8 -4.93 4.82 -2.56
N THR A 9 -5.90 4.26 -1.83
CA THR A 9 -7.25 4.03 -2.34
C THR A 9 -8.21 5.16 -2.08
N HIS A 10 -7.87 6.06 -1.12
CA HIS A 10 -8.81 7.05 -0.58
C HIS A 10 -10.18 6.43 -0.20
N SER A 11 -10.35 5.14 -0.47
CA SER A 11 -11.43 4.21 -0.10
C SER A 11 -12.83 4.82 -0.21
N TRP A 12 -13.58 4.85 0.88
CA TRP A 12 -14.96 5.36 0.92
C TRP A 12 -15.06 6.89 0.89
N MET A 13 -13.94 7.61 0.74
CA MET A 13 -13.95 9.04 0.53
C MET A 13 -14.14 9.43 -0.94
N GLU A 14 -13.95 8.48 -1.87
CA GLU A 14 -14.14 8.69 -3.29
C GLU A 14 -15.62 8.89 -3.68
N GLU A 15 -15.86 9.69 -4.71
CA GLU A 15 -17.15 9.71 -5.39
C GLU A 15 -17.34 8.42 -6.20
N GLU A 16 -18.60 7.99 -6.42
CA GLU A 16 -18.92 6.77 -7.16
C GLU A 16 -18.23 5.50 -6.61
N GLN A 17 -18.11 5.40 -5.31
CA GLN A 17 -17.35 4.41 -4.53
C GLN A 17 -17.50 2.97 -5.06
N GLU A 18 -18.73 2.49 -5.26
CA GLU A 18 -19.00 1.15 -5.75
C GLU A 18 -18.50 0.93 -7.20
N ILE A 19 -18.57 1.95 -8.04
CA ILE A 19 -18.07 1.87 -9.42
C ILE A 19 -16.55 1.74 -9.39
N LYS A 20 -15.88 2.57 -8.60
CA LYS A 20 -14.41 2.58 -8.46
C LYS A 20 -13.90 1.28 -7.82
N LEU A 21 -14.58 0.77 -6.80
CA LEU A 21 -14.27 -0.54 -6.22
C LEU A 21 -14.41 -1.68 -7.24
N ASN A 22 -15.44 -1.64 -8.10
CA ASN A 22 -15.60 -2.63 -9.17
C ASN A 22 -14.50 -2.55 -10.21
N GLN A 23 -14.11 -1.33 -10.62
CA GLN A 23 -13.01 -1.11 -11.58
C GLN A 23 -11.67 -1.58 -11.03
N LEU A 24 -11.39 -1.34 -9.74
CA LEU A 24 -10.21 -1.88 -9.06
C LEU A 24 -10.24 -3.42 -9.06
N ALA A 25 -11.38 -4.02 -8.70
CA ALA A 25 -11.54 -5.47 -8.69
C ALA A 25 -11.37 -6.08 -10.10
N GLU A 26 -11.91 -5.45 -11.15
CA GLU A 26 -11.76 -5.88 -12.54
C GLU A 26 -10.29 -5.92 -12.96
N ARG A 27 -9.49 -4.87 -12.64
CA ARG A 27 -8.06 -4.87 -12.92
C ARG A 27 -7.34 -5.99 -12.19
N ILE A 28 -7.65 -6.21 -10.91
CA ILE A 28 -7.05 -7.29 -10.12
C ILE A 28 -7.38 -8.66 -10.71
N LEU A 29 -8.63 -8.88 -11.17
CA LEU A 29 -9.04 -10.11 -11.84
C LEU A 29 -8.31 -10.35 -13.17
N GLN A 30 -8.03 -9.30 -13.92
CA GLN A 30 -7.28 -9.37 -15.18
C GLN A 30 -5.81 -9.71 -14.96
N GLU A 31 -5.16 -8.95 -14.09
CA GLU A 31 -3.70 -9.05 -13.87
C GLU A 31 -3.30 -10.15 -12.90
N LYS A 32 -4.17 -10.48 -11.95
CA LYS A 32 -3.94 -11.52 -10.93
C LYS A 32 -2.62 -11.28 -10.18
N TYR A 33 -2.47 -10.09 -9.59
CA TYR A 33 -1.29 -9.73 -8.81
C TYR A 33 -1.01 -10.77 -7.72
N ASP A 34 0.26 -11.03 -7.44
CA ASP A 34 0.66 -11.94 -6.37
C ASP A 34 0.56 -11.27 -5.01
N VAL A 35 0.89 -9.98 -4.94
CA VAL A 35 0.75 -9.15 -3.75
C VAL A 35 0.23 -7.76 -4.12
N ILE A 36 -0.67 -7.23 -3.28
CA ILE A 36 -1.24 -5.90 -3.40
C ILE A 36 -1.10 -5.19 -2.06
N CYS A 37 -0.59 -3.96 -2.05
CA CYS A 37 -0.59 -3.08 -0.89
C CYS A 37 -1.53 -1.91 -1.14
N LEU A 38 -2.45 -1.69 -0.21
CA LEU A 38 -3.42 -0.59 -0.28
C LEU A 38 -3.24 0.32 0.94
N GLN A 39 -3.32 1.62 0.72
CA GLN A 39 -3.27 2.65 1.74
C GLN A 39 -4.62 3.35 1.85
N GLU A 40 -4.84 4.04 2.95
CA GLU A 40 -6.12 4.69 3.31
C GLU A 40 -7.31 3.75 3.28
N VAL A 41 -7.07 2.48 3.60
CA VAL A 41 -8.12 1.47 3.68
C VAL A 41 -8.92 1.69 4.95
N ASN A 42 -10.20 2.00 4.79
CA ASN A 42 -11.04 2.42 5.90
C ASN A 42 -12.34 1.59 6.05
N GLN A 43 -12.97 1.74 7.21
CA GLN A 43 -14.28 1.23 7.58
C GLN A 43 -14.97 2.23 8.51
N LEU A 44 -16.29 2.37 8.44
CA LEU A 44 -17.05 3.21 9.37
C LEU A 44 -16.92 2.70 10.81
N MET A 45 -16.64 3.59 11.76
CA MET A 45 -16.50 3.25 13.18
C MET A 45 -17.79 2.65 13.79
N GLU A 46 -18.94 3.03 13.27
CA GLU A 46 -20.26 2.63 13.80
C GLU A 46 -20.94 1.53 12.99
N SER A 47 -20.31 1.02 11.92
CA SER A 47 -20.89 -0.09 11.16
C SER A 47 -20.79 -1.43 11.91
N GLU A 48 -21.56 -2.43 11.49
CA GLU A 48 -21.60 -3.73 12.16
C GLU A 48 -20.28 -4.49 12.01
N GLN A 49 -19.81 -5.08 13.09
CA GLN A 49 -18.64 -5.95 13.08
C GLN A 49 -18.98 -7.30 12.46
N VAL A 50 -18.05 -7.83 11.66
CA VAL A 50 -18.18 -9.21 11.15
C VAL A 50 -17.66 -10.21 12.17
N VAL A 51 -18.34 -11.35 12.27
CA VAL A 51 -17.89 -12.43 13.17
C VAL A 51 -16.60 -13.06 12.65
N GLN A 52 -16.48 -13.18 11.33
CA GLN A 52 -15.31 -13.77 10.67
C GLN A 52 -15.15 -13.16 9.29
N ALA A 53 -13.98 -12.60 9.02
CA ALA A 53 -13.60 -12.14 7.68
C ALA A 53 -12.83 -13.26 6.94
N PRO A 54 -13.25 -13.62 5.70
CA PRO A 54 -12.59 -14.67 4.93
C PRO A 54 -11.11 -14.36 4.70
N PHE A 55 -10.23 -15.35 4.91
CA PHE A 55 -8.79 -15.28 4.68
C PHE A 55 -8.06 -14.14 5.41
N TYR A 56 -8.71 -13.47 6.36
CA TYR A 56 -8.09 -12.42 7.18
C TYR A 56 -7.11 -13.01 8.18
N GLN A 57 -5.93 -12.44 8.24
CA GLN A 57 -4.86 -12.78 9.17
C GLN A 57 -4.55 -11.54 10.00
N ALA A 58 -5.04 -11.55 11.24
CA ALA A 58 -4.96 -10.40 12.13
C ALA A 58 -3.52 -10.15 12.61
N VAL A 59 -3.14 -8.88 12.76
CA VAL A 59 -1.98 -8.47 13.56
C VAL A 59 -2.29 -8.61 15.05
N GLU A 60 -1.26 -8.62 15.89
CA GLU A 60 -1.45 -8.60 17.34
C GLU A 60 -2.14 -7.30 17.78
N GLY A 61 -3.20 -7.42 18.58
CA GLY A 61 -3.97 -6.26 19.03
C GLY A 61 -4.88 -5.61 17.97
N ALA A 62 -5.14 -6.30 16.85
CA ALA A 62 -6.03 -5.81 15.81
C ALA A 62 -7.41 -5.42 16.35
N ILE A 63 -7.97 -4.34 15.85
CA ILE A 63 -9.38 -3.99 16.08
C ILE A 63 -10.30 -4.85 15.20
N ALA A 64 -11.60 -4.88 15.54
CA ALA A 64 -12.58 -5.65 14.81
C ALA A 64 -12.72 -5.17 13.35
N ILE A 65 -12.92 -6.10 12.43
CA ILE A 65 -13.27 -5.82 11.05
C ILE A 65 -14.78 -5.61 10.97
N HIS A 66 -15.19 -4.57 10.27
CA HIS A 66 -16.58 -4.23 10.04
C HIS A 66 -17.04 -4.64 8.64
N GLN A 67 -18.37 -4.77 8.45
CA GLN A 67 -18.94 -5.27 7.19
C GLN A 67 -18.65 -4.40 5.96
N ASP A 68 -18.41 -3.10 6.18
CA ASP A 68 -18.04 -2.12 5.16
C ASP A 68 -16.53 -1.92 5.01
N HIS A 69 -15.69 -2.73 5.67
CA HIS A 69 -14.25 -2.62 5.51
C HIS A 69 -13.85 -2.75 4.04
N PHE A 70 -13.21 -1.71 3.49
CA PHE A 70 -12.93 -1.62 2.05
C PHE A 70 -12.21 -2.85 1.49
N ALA A 71 -11.17 -3.33 2.18
CA ALA A 71 -10.46 -4.55 1.74
C ALA A 71 -11.33 -5.81 1.87
N LEU A 72 -12.22 -5.92 2.86
CA LEU A 72 -13.16 -7.03 2.96
C LEU A 72 -14.11 -7.02 1.75
N CYS A 73 -14.71 -5.87 1.43
CA CYS A 73 -15.59 -5.73 0.27
C CYS A 73 -14.87 -6.11 -1.03
N LEU A 74 -13.61 -5.69 -1.18
CA LEU A 74 -12.77 -6.02 -2.34
C LEU A 74 -12.51 -7.54 -2.43
N VAL A 75 -12.00 -8.17 -1.36
CA VAL A 75 -11.67 -9.60 -1.39
C VAL A 75 -12.90 -10.49 -1.57
N GLU A 76 -14.05 -10.07 -1.03
CA GLU A 76 -15.32 -10.79 -1.28
C GLU A 76 -15.77 -10.71 -2.76
N LYS A 77 -15.58 -9.55 -3.42
CA LYS A 77 -15.85 -9.41 -4.85
C LYS A 77 -14.92 -10.31 -5.67
N LEU A 78 -13.64 -10.35 -5.34
CA LEU A 78 -12.64 -11.18 -6.01
C LEU A 78 -12.92 -12.67 -5.80
N ALA A 79 -13.27 -13.10 -4.60
CA ALA A 79 -13.61 -14.48 -4.27
C ALA A 79 -14.86 -14.94 -5.01
N LYS A 80 -15.90 -14.10 -5.12
CA LYS A 80 -17.10 -14.39 -5.96
C LYS A 80 -16.76 -14.63 -7.43
N ALA A 81 -15.66 -14.04 -7.91
CA ALA A 81 -15.13 -14.24 -9.26
C ALA A 81 -14.08 -15.38 -9.34
N GLY A 82 -13.86 -16.12 -8.26
CA GLY A 82 -12.95 -17.28 -8.22
C GLY A 82 -11.48 -16.91 -7.99
N LEU A 83 -11.17 -15.75 -7.42
CA LEU A 83 -9.83 -15.32 -7.08
C LEU A 83 -9.75 -14.98 -5.58
N ASP A 84 -9.17 -15.87 -4.80
CA ASP A 84 -9.02 -15.70 -3.36
C ASP A 84 -7.72 -14.97 -3.01
N TYR A 85 -7.79 -14.09 -2.00
CA TYR A 85 -6.64 -13.45 -1.39
C TYR A 85 -6.65 -13.61 0.12
N HIS A 86 -5.52 -14.01 0.69
CA HIS A 86 -5.22 -13.78 2.10
C HIS A 86 -4.93 -12.30 2.32
N TRP A 87 -5.34 -11.74 3.46
CA TRP A 87 -5.14 -10.33 3.70
C TRP A 87 -4.96 -10.01 5.18
N SER A 88 -4.32 -8.89 5.43
CA SER A 88 -4.12 -8.31 6.75
C SER A 88 -4.25 -6.80 6.70
N TRP A 89 -4.54 -6.19 7.84
CA TRP A 89 -4.73 -4.76 7.98
C TRP A 89 -4.11 -4.25 9.27
N ALA A 90 -3.37 -3.14 9.20
CA ALA A 90 -2.85 -2.40 10.34
C ALA A 90 -3.64 -1.09 10.48
N TYR A 91 -4.39 -0.97 11.56
CA TYR A 91 -5.15 0.24 11.89
C TYR A 91 -4.21 1.35 12.36
N ASN A 92 -4.26 2.52 11.73
CA ASN A 92 -3.44 3.67 12.04
C ASN A 92 -4.18 4.67 12.95
N HIS A 93 -5.22 5.30 12.43
CA HIS A 93 -5.91 6.40 13.09
C HIS A 93 -7.38 6.50 12.65
N ILE A 94 -8.09 7.46 13.22
CA ILE A 94 -9.44 7.85 12.79
C ILE A 94 -9.29 8.86 11.65
N GLY A 95 -9.70 8.46 10.44
CA GLY A 95 -9.79 9.33 9.28
C GLY A 95 -11.15 10.04 9.23
N PHE A 96 -11.14 11.32 8.88
CA PHE A 96 -12.35 12.13 8.66
C PHE A 96 -13.37 12.07 9.79
N ASP A 97 -12.93 11.87 11.03
CA ASP A 97 -13.73 11.75 12.27
C ASP A 97 -14.71 10.56 12.34
N ILE A 98 -14.83 9.76 11.29
CA ILE A 98 -15.83 8.68 11.20
C ILE A 98 -15.29 7.33 10.79
N TYR A 99 -14.07 7.26 10.23
CA TYR A 99 -13.49 6.02 9.75
C TYR A 99 -12.34 5.53 10.63
N ASN A 100 -12.29 4.25 10.90
CA ASN A 100 -11.04 3.59 11.25
C ASN A 100 -10.25 3.38 9.95
N GLU A 101 -9.05 3.94 9.85
CA GLU A 101 -8.24 3.95 8.64
C GLU A 101 -6.86 3.34 8.86
N GLY A 102 -6.33 2.69 7.84
CA GLY A 102 -5.02 2.04 7.92
C GLY A 102 -4.48 1.54 6.59
N VAL A 103 -3.53 0.62 6.66
CA VAL A 103 -2.86 0.04 5.50
C VAL A 103 -3.07 -1.47 5.43
N THR A 104 -3.15 -2.01 4.22
CA THR A 104 -3.51 -3.41 3.96
C THR A 104 -2.48 -4.08 3.07
N ILE A 105 -2.28 -5.38 3.26
CA ILE A 105 -1.60 -6.28 2.32
C ILE A 105 -2.57 -7.39 1.92
N LEU A 106 -2.72 -7.61 0.61
CA LEU A 106 -3.37 -8.80 0.06
C LEU A 106 -2.30 -9.67 -0.60
N SER A 107 -2.39 -10.98 -0.44
CA SER A 107 -1.49 -11.96 -1.07
C SER A 107 -2.27 -13.20 -1.53
N LYS A 108 -1.88 -13.80 -2.65
CA LYS A 108 -2.40 -15.12 -3.05
C LYS A 108 -2.07 -16.23 -2.05
N ASN A 109 -1.00 -16.05 -1.29
CA ASN A 109 -0.54 -17.00 -0.30
C ASN A 109 -0.74 -16.47 1.13
N PRO A 110 -0.79 -17.33 2.14
CA PRO A 110 -0.91 -16.92 3.53
C PRO A 110 0.13 -15.90 3.95
N LEU A 111 -0.26 -15.01 4.86
CA LEU A 111 0.56 -13.96 5.43
C LEU A 111 0.96 -14.33 6.87
N THR A 112 2.17 -13.94 7.28
CA THR A 112 2.55 -13.82 8.68
C THR A 112 2.71 -12.33 8.99
N PRO A 113 1.62 -11.65 9.43
CA PRO A 113 1.62 -10.20 9.53
C PRO A 113 2.16 -9.71 10.88
N LYS A 114 2.75 -8.50 10.86
CA LYS A 114 3.20 -7.73 12.01
C LYS A 114 2.99 -6.26 11.73
N GLU A 115 2.40 -5.49 12.66
CA GLU A 115 2.40 -4.04 12.58
C GLU A 115 3.61 -3.42 13.28
N VAL A 116 4.10 -2.30 12.76
CA VAL A 116 5.19 -1.51 13.33
C VAL A 116 4.74 -0.07 13.46
N LEU A 117 4.64 0.43 14.70
CA LEU A 117 4.40 1.85 14.94
C LEU A 117 5.66 2.63 14.59
N VAL A 118 5.60 3.43 13.53
CA VAL A 118 6.73 4.20 13.03
C VAL A 118 6.68 5.68 13.46
N SER A 119 5.49 6.24 13.67
CA SER A 119 5.34 7.61 14.17
C SER A 119 5.82 7.77 15.61
N GLU A 120 6.06 9.01 16.03
CA GLU A 120 6.28 9.35 17.43
C GLU A 120 4.97 9.34 18.22
N VAL A 121 3.89 9.72 17.55
CA VAL A 121 2.53 9.71 18.10
C VAL A 121 1.96 8.29 18.03
N ASN A 122 1.23 7.90 19.06
CA ASN A 122 0.41 6.67 19.12
C ASN A 122 -0.95 7.01 19.73
N ASP A 123 -1.68 7.88 19.06
CA ASP A 123 -3.05 8.26 19.42
C ASP A 123 -3.93 8.10 18.17
N PRO A 124 -4.92 7.23 18.18
CA PRO A 124 -5.79 7.03 17.01
C PRO A 124 -6.60 8.28 16.60
N ARG A 125 -6.67 9.31 17.45
CA ARG A 125 -7.31 10.59 17.11
C ARG A 125 -6.36 11.57 16.41
N ASP A 126 -5.09 11.24 16.35
CA ASP A 126 -4.08 12.04 15.65
C ASP A 126 -3.71 11.35 14.32
N TYR A 127 -4.03 12.00 13.21
CA TYR A 127 -3.77 11.48 11.87
C TYR A 127 -2.27 11.31 11.54
N HIS A 128 -1.37 11.84 12.40
CA HIS A 128 0.05 11.57 12.31
C HIS A 128 0.44 10.20 12.91
N THR A 129 -0.50 9.46 13.50
CA THR A 129 -0.23 8.09 13.93
C THR A 129 -0.06 7.21 12.70
N ARG A 130 1.16 6.72 12.49
CA ARG A 130 1.53 5.88 11.34
C ARG A 130 2.03 4.53 11.80
N LYS A 131 1.44 3.48 11.25
CA LYS A 131 1.94 2.11 11.36
C LYS A 131 2.19 1.57 9.97
N VAL A 132 3.26 0.82 9.83
CA VAL A 132 3.55 0.03 8.63
C VAL A 132 3.13 -1.40 8.88
N LEU A 133 2.43 -2.00 7.94
CA LEU A 133 2.12 -3.42 7.95
C LEU A 133 3.24 -4.17 7.27
N LEU A 134 3.93 -5.03 8.02
CA LEU A 134 4.88 -5.99 7.49
C LEU A 134 4.21 -7.36 7.39
N ALA A 135 4.52 -8.14 6.37
CA ALA A 135 4.09 -9.53 6.30
C ALA A 135 5.12 -10.39 5.58
N GLU A 136 5.44 -11.55 6.13
CA GLU A 136 6.13 -12.59 5.38
C GLU A 136 5.10 -13.39 4.58
N THR A 137 5.40 -13.63 3.31
CA THR A 137 4.57 -14.46 2.41
C THR A 137 5.45 -15.08 1.33
N GLU A 138 4.98 -16.18 0.75
CA GLU A 138 5.64 -16.81 -0.39
C GLU A 138 5.16 -16.21 -1.70
N VAL A 139 6.09 -15.81 -2.56
CA VAL A 139 5.82 -15.30 -3.90
C VAL A 139 6.66 -16.09 -4.91
N GLU A 140 6.01 -16.77 -5.86
CA GLU A 140 6.71 -17.63 -6.85
C GLU A 140 7.69 -18.63 -6.20
N GLY A 141 7.34 -19.22 -5.05
CA GLY A 141 8.17 -20.19 -4.32
C GLY A 141 9.30 -19.58 -3.46
N GLN A 142 9.37 -18.25 -3.37
CA GLN A 142 10.36 -17.55 -2.54
C GLN A 142 9.69 -16.82 -1.37
N LEU A 143 10.15 -17.07 -0.14
CA LEU A 143 9.71 -16.31 1.03
C LEU A 143 10.25 -14.88 0.95
N MET A 144 9.36 -13.89 1.11
CA MET A 144 9.65 -12.47 1.05
C MET A 144 9.01 -11.72 2.21
N THR A 145 9.57 -10.58 2.56
CA THR A 145 8.92 -9.62 3.46
C THR A 145 8.36 -8.46 2.65
N ILE A 146 7.06 -8.28 2.77
CA ILE A 146 6.30 -7.19 2.15
C ILE A 146 6.04 -6.13 3.22
N ALA A 147 6.16 -4.86 2.86
CA ALA A 147 5.79 -3.73 3.69
C ALA A 147 4.76 -2.87 2.96
N SER A 148 3.58 -2.67 3.55
CA SER A 148 2.61 -1.66 3.11
C SER A 148 2.81 -0.40 3.92
N CYS A 149 3.20 0.68 3.23
CA CYS A 149 3.62 1.94 3.81
C CYS A 149 2.64 3.06 3.47
N HIS A 150 2.32 3.90 4.46
CA HIS A 150 1.76 5.23 4.27
C HIS A 150 2.50 6.15 5.24
N LEU A 151 3.56 6.80 4.76
CA LEU A 151 4.47 7.62 5.57
C LEU A 151 4.13 9.10 5.44
N SER A 152 4.67 9.91 6.35
CA SER A 152 4.49 11.36 6.37
C SER A 152 5.42 12.07 5.38
N TRP A 153 5.21 13.39 5.23
CA TRP A 153 6.09 14.27 4.46
C TRP A 153 7.43 14.47 5.16
N TRP A 154 8.46 14.83 4.41
CA TRP A 154 9.83 15.02 4.91
C TRP A 154 9.91 15.87 6.17
N ASP A 155 9.22 17.00 6.19
CA ASP A 155 9.21 17.98 7.28
C ASP A 155 8.14 17.71 8.36
N LYS A 156 7.34 16.65 8.20
CA LYS A 156 6.23 16.31 9.12
C LYS A 156 6.40 14.95 9.81
N GLY A 157 7.62 14.47 9.99
CA GLY A 157 7.88 13.24 10.75
C GLY A 157 8.54 12.11 9.99
N PHE A 158 8.61 12.15 8.66
CA PHE A 158 9.16 11.10 7.80
C PHE A 158 10.52 10.56 8.28
N GLN A 159 11.44 11.42 8.71
CA GLN A 159 12.80 10.99 9.11
C GLN A 159 12.75 10.03 10.31
N GLY A 160 11.93 10.33 11.31
CA GLY A 160 11.73 9.47 12.47
C GLY A 160 11.01 8.17 12.13
N GLU A 161 9.97 8.27 11.28
CA GLU A 161 9.21 7.12 10.79
C GLU A 161 10.09 6.17 9.99
N TRP A 162 10.88 6.71 9.05
CA TRP A 162 11.81 5.92 8.26
C TRP A 162 12.88 5.25 9.13
N SER A 163 13.47 5.98 10.10
CA SER A 163 14.49 5.43 10.98
C SER A 163 13.97 4.21 11.77
N LYS A 164 12.75 4.28 12.30
CA LYS A 164 12.13 3.15 13.02
C LYS A 164 11.83 1.98 12.09
N LEU A 165 11.28 2.26 10.90
CA LEU A 165 11.02 1.24 9.89
C LEU A 165 12.32 0.56 9.44
N GLU A 166 13.35 1.34 9.14
CA GLU A 166 14.67 0.86 8.72
C GLU A 166 15.29 -0.07 9.78
N GLU A 167 15.21 0.31 11.07
CA GLU A 167 15.69 -0.52 12.17
C GLU A 167 14.99 -1.89 12.23
N GLU A 168 13.67 -1.95 12.00
CA GLU A 168 12.93 -3.21 11.94
C GLU A 168 13.29 -4.03 10.69
N LEU A 169 13.41 -3.38 9.54
CA LEU A 169 13.75 -4.05 8.29
C LEU A 169 15.18 -4.57 8.23
N LEU A 170 16.13 -3.96 8.95
CA LEU A 170 17.50 -4.48 9.09
C LEU A 170 17.57 -5.81 9.84
N LYS A 171 16.56 -6.18 10.61
CA LYS A 171 16.45 -7.48 11.29
C LYS A 171 15.96 -8.60 10.36
N VAL A 172 15.36 -8.22 9.23
CA VAL A 172 14.78 -9.13 8.23
C VAL A 172 15.89 -9.75 7.37
N LYS A 173 15.73 -11.05 7.05
CA LYS A 173 16.72 -11.80 6.25
C LYS A 173 16.20 -12.18 4.87
N THR A 174 14.90 -12.09 4.67
CA THR A 174 14.25 -12.35 3.37
C THR A 174 14.37 -11.12 2.45
N PRO A 175 14.26 -11.30 1.13
CA PRO A 175 14.15 -10.17 0.22
C PRO A 175 12.99 -9.24 0.61
N LEU A 176 13.18 -7.95 0.44
CA LEU A 176 12.23 -6.90 0.83
C LEU A 176 11.52 -6.36 -0.41
N VAL A 177 10.20 -6.13 -0.26
CA VAL A 177 9.38 -5.33 -1.18
C VAL A 177 8.56 -4.34 -0.35
N LEU A 178 8.90 -3.06 -0.44
CA LEU A 178 8.22 -1.98 0.25
C LEU A 178 7.34 -1.25 -0.76
N MET A 179 6.05 -1.17 -0.48
CA MET A 179 5.06 -0.60 -1.40
C MET A 179 4.16 0.38 -0.67
N GLY A 180 3.82 1.48 -1.32
CA GLY A 180 2.85 2.41 -0.75
C GLY A 180 3.12 3.87 -1.09
N ASP A 181 2.40 4.70 -0.36
CA ASP A 181 2.54 6.14 -0.35
C ASP A 181 3.62 6.57 0.64
N PHE A 182 4.70 7.10 0.12
CA PHE A 182 5.83 7.61 0.91
C PHE A 182 5.78 9.14 1.10
N ASN A 183 4.84 9.83 0.47
CA ASN A 183 4.66 11.28 0.55
C ASN A 183 5.94 12.11 0.29
N ASN A 184 6.89 11.55 -0.44
CA ASN A 184 8.19 12.17 -0.73
C ASN A 184 8.52 12.04 -2.22
N PRO A 185 8.37 13.12 -3.00
CA PRO A 185 8.62 13.09 -4.44
C PRO A 185 10.06 12.72 -4.82
N VAL A 186 10.27 12.18 -6.04
CA VAL A 186 11.56 11.68 -6.56
C VAL A 186 12.59 12.77 -6.38
N ASP A 187 12.88 13.72 -6.50
CA ASP A 187 14.02 14.65 -6.39
C ASP A 187 14.11 15.35 -5.03
N TYR A 188 13.34 14.89 -4.02
CA TYR A 188 13.31 15.45 -2.68
C TYR A 188 14.15 14.64 -1.70
N GLU A 189 14.42 15.24 -0.54
CA GLU A 189 15.31 14.66 0.48
C GLU A 189 14.83 13.29 0.95
N GLY A 190 13.53 13.10 1.17
CA GLY A 190 12.98 11.84 1.68
C GLY A 190 13.22 10.67 0.73
N TYR A 191 13.00 10.86 -0.57
CA TYR A 191 13.32 9.86 -1.58
C TYR A 191 14.82 9.51 -1.59
N GLN A 192 15.68 10.54 -1.56
CA GLN A 192 17.13 10.33 -1.51
C GLN A 192 17.56 9.64 -0.22
N HIS A 193 16.88 9.91 0.89
CA HIS A 193 17.14 9.28 2.18
C HIS A 193 16.87 7.78 2.12
N ILE A 194 15.75 7.35 1.52
CA ILE A 194 15.44 5.92 1.28
C ILE A 194 16.54 5.25 0.46
N LEU A 195 16.95 5.85 -0.65
CA LEU A 195 17.95 5.24 -1.54
C LEU A 195 19.35 5.14 -0.94
N LYS A 196 19.68 5.98 0.06
CA LYS A 196 20.95 5.94 0.81
C LYS A 196 20.93 4.97 1.98
N SER A 197 19.78 4.39 2.29
CA SER A 197 19.60 3.44 3.39
C SER A 197 20.55 2.24 3.29
N PRO A 198 21.04 1.71 4.43
CA PRO A 198 21.80 0.46 4.48
C PRO A 198 21.01 -0.76 3.99
N LEU A 199 19.68 -0.67 3.86
CA LEU A 199 18.83 -1.71 3.24
C LEU A 199 19.15 -1.95 1.77
N LYS A 200 19.84 -1.00 1.11
CA LYS A 200 20.26 -1.08 -0.30
C LYS A 200 19.10 -1.33 -1.25
N LEU A 201 18.02 -0.63 -1.04
CA LEU A 201 16.82 -0.69 -1.87
C LEU A 201 17.07 -0.07 -3.26
N GLN A 202 16.24 -0.49 -4.22
CA GLN A 202 16.14 0.12 -5.54
C GLN A 202 14.69 0.53 -5.81
N ASP A 203 14.49 1.67 -6.48
CA ASP A 203 13.18 2.08 -7.00
C ASP A 203 12.87 1.25 -8.24
N SER A 204 11.84 0.41 -8.16
CA SER A 204 11.44 -0.48 -9.25
C SER A 204 11.12 0.28 -10.54
N HIS A 205 10.45 1.44 -10.43
CA HIS A 205 10.09 2.26 -11.59
C HIS A 205 11.32 2.84 -12.30
N LYS A 206 12.39 3.11 -11.55
CA LYS A 206 13.65 3.66 -12.10
C LYS A 206 14.52 2.60 -12.78
N VAL A 207 14.47 1.35 -12.30
CA VAL A 207 15.36 0.27 -12.78
C VAL A 207 14.68 -0.71 -13.73
N ALA A 208 13.37 -0.59 -13.95
CA ALA A 208 12.60 -1.45 -14.83
C ALA A 208 13.10 -1.39 -16.28
N GLN A 209 13.05 -2.52 -16.98
CA GLN A 209 13.40 -2.59 -18.41
C GLN A 209 12.36 -1.90 -19.29
N LYS A 210 11.09 -1.93 -18.86
CA LYS A 210 9.97 -1.25 -19.52
C LYS A 210 9.25 -0.36 -18.50
N ILE A 211 9.05 0.90 -18.86
CA ILE A 211 8.43 1.90 -17.98
C ILE A 211 7.26 2.54 -18.71
N SER A 212 6.11 2.68 -17.99
CA SER A 212 4.95 3.43 -18.47
C SER A 212 4.42 4.34 -17.36
N GLY A 213 4.05 5.57 -17.72
CA GLY A 213 3.63 6.60 -16.78
C GLY A 213 4.80 7.28 -16.07
N ARG A 214 4.52 8.31 -15.28
CA ARG A 214 5.56 9.12 -14.61
C ARG A 214 5.18 9.56 -13.20
N ALA A 215 3.92 9.89 -12.99
CA ALA A 215 3.39 10.47 -11.76
C ALA A 215 2.32 9.56 -11.17
N THR A 216 2.20 9.56 -9.86
CA THR A 216 1.15 8.84 -9.14
C THR A 216 0.09 9.76 -8.57
N VAL A 217 0.30 11.08 -8.65
CA VAL A 217 -0.71 12.11 -8.36
C VAL A 217 -0.58 13.26 -9.36
N GLU A 218 -1.69 13.91 -9.69
CA GLU A 218 -1.74 15.10 -10.54
C GLU A 218 -2.64 16.15 -9.89
N GLY A 219 -2.09 17.35 -9.68
CA GLY A 219 -2.82 18.46 -9.08
C GLY A 219 -2.98 18.35 -7.56
N GLU A 220 -4.00 19.00 -7.04
CA GLU A 220 -4.28 19.07 -5.61
C GLU A 220 -5.00 17.81 -5.13
N ILE A 221 -4.45 17.19 -4.09
CA ILE A 221 -5.03 16.04 -3.37
C ILE A 221 -4.94 16.29 -1.87
N ALA A 222 -5.56 15.44 -1.06
CA ALA A 222 -5.47 15.51 0.40
C ALA A 222 -4.00 15.50 0.88
N GLY A 223 -3.62 16.49 1.69
CA GLY A 223 -2.24 16.64 2.19
C GLY A 223 -1.24 17.30 1.23
N TRP A 224 -1.65 17.62 -0.02
CA TRP A 224 -0.89 18.33 -1.02
C TRP A 224 -1.65 19.58 -1.50
N ASP A 225 -2.15 20.37 -0.55
CA ASP A 225 -2.93 21.59 -0.81
C ASP A 225 -2.15 22.58 -1.69
N GLY A 226 -2.80 23.07 -2.75
CA GLY A 226 -2.22 23.99 -3.70
C GLY A 226 -1.19 23.40 -4.67
N ASN A 227 -0.96 22.09 -4.66
CA ASN A 227 -0.12 21.44 -5.65
C ASN A 227 -0.76 21.55 -7.04
N GLN A 228 0.04 21.91 -8.04
CA GLN A 228 -0.37 21.99 -9.45
C GLN A 228 0.48 21.07 -10.35
N ASP A 229 1.43 20.37 -9.75
CA ASP A 229 2.37 19.54 -10.47
C ASP A 229 1.94 18.06 -10.48
N ALA A 230 2.49 17.32 -11.41
CA ALA A 230 2.41 15.86 -11.44
C ALA A 230 3.57 15.28 -10.63
N LEU A 231 3.28 14.63 -9.51
CA LEU A 231 4.27 14.10 -8.58
C LEU A 231 4.24 12.56 -8.57
N LYS A 232 5.38 11.94 -8.30
CA LYS A 232 5.46 10.52 -7.95
C LYS A 232 5.81 10.42 -6.47
N ILE A 233 4.85 10.00 -5.67
CA ILE A 233 4.96 9.84 -4.21
C ILE A 233 4.68 8.41 -3.76
N ASP A 234 4.07 7.59 -4.63
CA ASP A 234 3.87 6.16 -4.43
C ASP A 234 5.00 5.37 -5.09
N TYR A 235 5.48 4.37 -4.39
CA TYR A 235 6.64 3.59 -4.82
C TYR A 235 6.47 2.10 -4.54
N ILE A 236 7.21 1.31 -5.34
CA ILE A 236 7.57 -0.07 -5.03
C ILE A 236 9.10 -0.11 -4.98
N PHE A 237 9.65 -0.11 -3.76
CA PHE A 237 11.08 -0.32 -3.53
C PHE A 237 11.35 -1.79 -3.29
N THR A 238 12.43 -2.31 -3.87
CA THR A 238 12.79 -3.72 -3.74
C THR A 238 14.25 -3.90 -3.33
N SER A 239 14.57 -5.05 -2.74
CA SER A 239 15.97 -5.51 -2.63
C SER A 239 16.61 -5.59 -4.00
N ARG A 240 17.90 -5.21 -4.12
CA ARG A 240 18.63 -5.14 -5.40
C ARG A 240 18.77 -6.48 -6.16
N GLY A 241 18.56 -7.61 -5.50
CA GLY A 241 18.58 -8.92 -6.13
C GLY A 241 17.34 -9.24 -6.97
N ILE A 242 16.28 -8.44 -6.84
CA ILE A 242 15.03 -8.62 -7.59
C ILE A 242 15.15 -7.90 -8.93
N GLN A 243 14.99 -8.65 -10.02
CA GLN A 243 15.04 -8.09 -11.38
C GLN A 243 13.67 -7.54 -11.79
N ILE A 244 13.59 -6.26 -12.15
CA ILE A 244 12.35 -5.60 -12.54
C ILE A 244 12.21 -5.61 -14.07
N GLU A 245 11.21 -6.33 -14.57
CA GLU A 245 10.93 -6.45 -16.00
C GLU A 245 10.12 -5.27 -16.52
N SER A 246 9.06 -4.90 -15.78
CA SER A 246 8.21 -3.76 -16.11
C SER A 246 7.73 -3.02 -14.89
N SER A 247 7.48 -1.74 -15.05
CA SER A 247 6.80 -0.89 -14.07
C SER A 247 5.89 0.09 -14.78
N ALA A 248 4.62 0.15 -14.38
CA ALA A 248 3.62 1.00 -15.01
C ALA A 248 2.78 1.73 -13.96
N VAL A 249 2.48 2.99 -14.24
CA VAL A 249 1.43 3.73 -13.55
C VAL A 249 0.11 3.30 -14.17
N VAL A 250 -0.85 2.96 -13.31
CA VAL A 250 -2.20 2.50 -13.68
C VAL A 250 -3.26 3.31 -12.94
N PHE A 251 -4.48 3.26 -13.39
CA PHE A 251 -5.58 4.06 -12.87
C PHE A 251 -5.42 5.58 -13.09
N ASP A 252 -4.67 5.95 -14.13
CA ASP A 252 -4.37 7.34 -14.49
C ASP A 252 -5.34 7.94 -15.54
N GLY A 253 -6.44 7.25 -15.83
CA GLY A 253 -7.46 7.69 -16.78
C GLY A 253 -7.09 7.49 -18.26
N LYS A 254 -5.93 6.90 -18.58
CA LYS A 254 -5.50 6.65 -19.97
C LYS A 254 -5.93 5.25 -20.45
N GLU A 255 -5.24 4.22 -19.97
CA GLU A 255 -5.58 2.83 -20.32
C GLU A 255 -6.48 2.17 -19.26
N THR A 256 -6.49 2.69 -18.07
CA THR A 256 -7.29 2.24 -16.94
C THR A 256 -8.06 3.42 -16.33
N PRO A 257 -9.30 3.19 -15.82
CA PRO A 257 -10.09 4.26 -15.23
C PRO A 257 -9.44 4.82 -13.95
N VAL A 258 -9.71 6.08 -13.62
CA VAL A 258 -9.32 6.67 -12.33
C VAL A 258 -10.19 6.09 -11.23
N VAL A 259 -9.57 5.53 -10.19
CA VAL A 259 -10.27 4.89 -9.06
C VAL A 259 -9.99 5.52 -7.71
N SER A 260 -9.05 6.46 -7.65
CA SER A 260 -8.64 7.19 -6.46
C SER A 260 -8.08 8.56 -6.88
N ASP A 261 -7.87 9.46 -5.94
CA ASP A 261 -7.07 10.68 -6.13
C ASP A 261 -5.57 10.39 -6.32
N HIS A 262 -5.12 9.17 -5.99
CA HIS A 262 -3.84 8.62 -6.40
C HIS A 262 -3.98 7.65 -7.58
N PHE A 263 -2.91 7.56 -8.38
CA PHE A 263 -2.76 6.52 -9.40
C PHE A 263 -1.97 5.34 -8.82
N GLY A 264 -2.31 4.12 -9.26
CA GLY A 264 -1.61 2.92 -8.83
C GLY A 264 -0.26 2.76 -9.51
N LEU A 265 0.64 2.03 -8.87
CA LEU A 265 1.89 1.59 -9.46
C LEU A 265 1.94 0.06 -9.47
N GLU A 266 2.12 -0.53 -10.66
CA GLU A 266 2.28 -1.98 -10.82
C GLU A 266 3.69 -2.34 -11.30
N VAL A 267 4.15 -3.54 -10.91
CA VAL A 267 5.48 -4.05 -11.25
C VAL A 267 5.42 -5.53 -11.58
N GLU A 268 6.13 -5.94 -12.63
CA GLU A 268 6.48 -7.34 -12.89
C GLU A 268 7.95 -7.60 -12.57
N ALA A 269 8.22 -8.64 -11.79
CA ALA A 269 9.56 -8.96 -11.30
C ALA A 269 9.92 -10.44 -11.44
N LYS A 270 11.23 -10.73 -11.46
CA LYS A 270 11.83 -12.06 -11.36
C LYS A 270 12.79 -12.13 -10.18
N PHE A 271 12.91 -13.31 -9.60
CA PHE A 271 13.78 -13.61 -8.46
C PHE A 271 14.89 -14.59 -8.85
#